data_c0d252aec053c5708c9201a316ecf749
#
_entry.id   c0d252aec053c5708c9201a316ecf749
#
_cell.length_a   1.000
_cell.length_b   1.000
_cell.length_c   1.000
_cell.angle_alpha   90.00
_cell.angle_beta   90.00
_cell.angle_gamma   90.00
#
_symmetry.space_group_name_H-M   'P 1'
#
loop_
_entity.id
_entity.type
_entity.pdbx_description
1 polymer ?
#
loop_
_entity_poly.entity_id
_entity_poly.type
_entity_poly.pdbx_seq_one_letter_code
_entity_poly.pdbx_strand_id
1 'polypeptide(L)'
;LKKSKSSINCHQLLRLGPMSSSIDLEKFLTTFEGIQILIKEKNHRKLDPIKKSFEYDFGLSNFTNLLLEELSVNEKNKKSLTTMALDLIEEGEQIKKIIKEKITQDNQITEYMLANLVPKLWPAENPIMLSASSPIRDWLTFSENGTLTRNCFSFRGASGIDGTLSLALGISRIKNPLLLVTGDLAFIHDINGWLIENSIDMNLTILLINNNGGNIFNRIYKENLKEDELKKLFLMPKDINWPRLAEG
;
A
#
# COMPACT_ATOMS: atom_id res chain seq x y z
N LEU A 1 9.67 11.33 8.73
CA LEU A 1 8.57 12.29 8.78
C LEU A 1 8.61 12.98 10.14
N LYS A 2 8.95 14.28 10.16
CA LYS A 2 8.78 15.11 11.35
C LYS A 2 7.31 15.04 11.74
N LYS A 3 7.03 14.92 13.05
CA LYS A 3 5.67 14.98 13.58
C LYS A 3 4.93 16.14 12.93
N SER A 4 3.72 15.87 12.41
CA SER A 4 2.80 16.94 12.00
C SER A 4 2.76 18.00 13.08
N LYS A 5 2.82 19.26 12.69
CA LYS A 5 2.71 20.38 13.64
C LYS A 5 1.26 20.61 14.07
N SER A 6 0.31 20.10 13.28
CA SER A 6 -1.12 20.24 13.54
C SER A 6 -1.56 19.19 14.54
N SER A 7 -2.03 19.62 15.70
CA SER A 7 -2.71 18.74 16.64
C SER A 7 -4.11 18.43 16.08
N ILE A 8 -4.39 17.16 15.79
CA ILE A 8 -5.72 16.74 15.40
C ILE A 8 -6.62 16.83 16.64
N ASN A 9 -7.37 17.91 16.73
CA ASN A 9 -8.34 18.12 17.80
C ASN A 9 -9.74 17.80 17.28
N CYS A 10 -10.16 16.55 17.40
CA CYS A 10 -11.50 16.11 17.06
C CYS A 10 -12.04 15.14 18.12
N HIS A 11 -13.37 15.11 18.26
CA HIS A 11 -14.06 14.24 19.22
C HIS A 11 -14.63 12.97 18.57
N GLN A 12 -14.72 12.96 17.26
CA GLN A 12 -15.26 11.85 16.48
C GLN A 12 -14.37 11.54 15.30
N LEU A 13 -14.20 10.26 15.03
CA LEU A 13 -13.44 9.75 13.91
C LEU A 13 -14.29 8.76 13.12
N LEU A 14 -14.49 9.05 11.85
CA LEU A 14 -15.16 8.16 10.91
C LEU A 14 -14.12 7.48 10.03
N ARG A 15 -14.10 6.15 10.07
CA ARG A 15 -13.28 5.33 9.17
C ARG A 15 -14.17 4.66 8.12
N LEU A 16 -13.73 4.71 6.86
CA LEU A 16 -14.38 4.06 5.74
C LEU A 16 -13.49 2.91 5.27
N GLY A 17 -13.92 1.69 5.56
CA GLY A 17 -13.19 0.48 5.18
C GLY A 17 -11.98 0.15 6.08
N PRO A 18 -11.12 -0.77 5.63
CA PRO A 18 -10.01 -1.28 6.42
C PRO A 18 -8.95 -0.21 6.69
N MET A 19 -8.27 -0.34 7.81
CA MET A 19 -7.13 0.50 8.16
C MET A 19 -5.98 0.27 7.17
N SER A 20 -5.34 1.36 6.74
CA SER A 20 -4.13 1.28 5.93
C SER A 20 -2.93 0.77 6.73
N SER A 21 -1.89 0.28 6.04
CA SER A 21 -0.64 -0.19 6.65
C SER A 21 0.24 0.96 7.13
N SER A 22 -0.15 1.61 8.21
CA SER A 22 0.60 2.70 8.81
C SER A 22 0.68 2.52 10.32
N ILE A 23 1.91 2.35 10.83
CA ILE A 23 2.16 2.25 12.28
C ILE A 23 1.73 3.54 12.99
N ASP A 24 1.94 4.69 12.37
CA ASP A 24 1.57 5.97 12.96
C ASP A 24 0.06 6.14 13.03
N LEU A 25 -0.68 5.68 12.00
CA LEU A 25 -2.14 5.65 12.04
C LEU A 25 -2.65 4.69 13.11
N GLU A 26 -2.05 3.51 13.24
CA GLU A 26 -2.41 2.54 14.28
C GLU A 26 -2.19 3.12 15.68
N LYS A 27 -1.05 3.76 15.92
CA LYS A 27 -0.77 4.47 17.17
C LYS A 27 -1.79 5.57 17.44
N PHE A 28 -2.08 6.39 16.43
CA PHE A 28 -3.09 7.44 16.55
C PHE A 28 -4.45 6.88 16.95
N LEU A 29 -4.94 5.85 16.24
CA LEU A 29 -6.22 5.20 16.55
C LEU A 29 -6.25 4.56 17.94
N THR A 30 -5.11 4.00 18.37
CA THR A 30 -4.98 3.39 19.69
C THR A 30 -5.06 4.40 20.82
N THR A 31 -4.47 5.58 20.62
CA THR A 31 -4.43 6.65 21.62
C THR A 31 -5.61 7.63 21.54
N PHE A 32 -6.39 7.56 20.46
CA PHE A 32 -7.54 8.45 20.29
C PHE A 32 -8.62 8.16 21.32
N GLU A 33 -9.00 9.20 22.09
CA GLU A 33 -9.96 9.10 23.20
C GLU A 33 -11.41 9.39 22.80
N GLY A 34 -11.64 9.90 21.58
CA GLY A 34 -12.97 10.20 21.06
C GLY A 34 -13.72 8.97 20.52
N ILE A 35 -14.90 9.21 20.02
CA ILE A 35 -15.75 8.17 19.41
C ILE A 35 -15.15 7.76 18.07
N GLN A 36 -14.92 6.46 17.88
CA GLN A 36 -14.49 5.89 16.60
C GLN A 36 -15.65 5.10 15.97
N ILE A 37 -15.98 5.44 14.73
CA ILE A 37 -17.00 4.78 13.93
C ILE A 37 -16.33 4.16 12.72
N LEU A 38 -16.60 2.87 12.45
CA LEU A 38 -16.11 2.16 11.29
C LEU A 38 -17.27 1.69 10.42
N ILE A 39 -17.33 2.20 9.19
CA ILE A 39 -18.23 1.69 8.16
C ILE A 39 -17.48 0.67 7.33
N LYS A 40 -18.05 -0.51 7.20
CA LYS A 40 -17.44 -1.61 6.44
C LYS A 40 -18.44 -2.30 5.51
N GLU A 41 -17.93 -3.11 4.61
CA GLU A 41 -18.77 -3.96 3.76
C GLU A 41 -19.48 -5.04 4.58
N LYS A 42 -20.60 -5.54 4.07
CA LYS A 42 -21.32 -6.67 4.66
C LYS A 42 -20.49 -7.95 4.54
N ASN A 43 -19.49 -8.06 5.37
CA ASN A 43 -18.65 -9.25 5.47
C ASN A 43 -18.29 -9.49 6.95
N HIS A 44 -17.96 -10.72 7.26
CA HIS A 44 -17.61 -11.12 8.63
C HIS A 44 -16.17 -10.77 9.02
N ARG A 45 -15.45 -9.98 8.21
CA ARG A 45 -14.08 -9.59 8.55
C ARG A 45 -14.05 -8.63 9.72
N LYS A 46 -13.23 -8.93 10.72
CA LYS A 46 -12.91 -8.00 11.79
C LYS A 46 -11.88 -6.99 11.28
N LEU A 47 -12.33 -5.78 10.97
CA LEU A 47 -11.46 -4.73 10.40
C LEU A 47 -10.94 -3.76 11.46
N ASP A 48 -11.31 -3.93 12.71
CA ASP A 48 -10.81 -3.17 13.84
C ASP A 48 -9.98 -4.04 14.80
N PRO A 49 -8.68 -4.22 14.55
CA PRO A 49 -7.81 -5.01 15.41
C PRO A 49 -7.66 -4.40 16.82
N ILE A 50 -7.88 -3.09 16.95
CA ILE A 50 -7.76 -2.34 18.21
C ILE A 50 -9.01 -2.49 19.07
N LYS A 51 -10.14 -2.87 18.47
CA LYS A 51 -11.45 -3.05 19.14
C LYS A 51 -11.96 -1.79 19.85
N LYS A 52 -11.72 -0.62 19.26
CA LYS A 52 -12.14 0.68 19.79
C LYS A 52 -13.29 1.32 19.01
N SER A 53 -13.67 0.74 17.86
CA SER A 53 -14.68 1.32 16.97
C SER A 53 -16.05 0.71 17.17
N PHE A 54 -17.07 1.53 17.01
CA PHE A 54 -18.42 1.06 16.69
C PHE A 54 -18.46 0.67 15.23
N GLU A 55 -18.61 -0.63 14.93
CA GLU A 55 -18.60 -1.16 13.58
C GLU A 55 -20.02 -1.28 13.00
N TYR A 56 -20.20 -0.79 11.78
CA TYR A 56 -21.47 -0.86 11.06
C TYR A 56 -21.27 -1.56 9.71
N ASP A 57 -21.96 -2.68 9.50
CA ASP A 57 -21.97 -3.48 8.27
C ASP A 57 -22.96 -2.88 7.23
N PHE A 58 -22.79 -1.62 6.94
CA PHE A 58 -23.70 -0.89 6.09
C PHE A 58 -23.39 -1.00 4.60
N GLY A 59 -22.12 -1.21 4.27
CA GLY A 59 -21.55 -1.13 2.92
C GLY A 59 -21.07 0.27 2.59
N LEU A 60 -19.87 0.37 1.99
CA LEU A 60 -19.25 1.66 1.70
C LEU A 60 -20.04 2.46 0.68
N SER A 61 -20.52 1.81 -0.39
CA SER A 61 -21.33 2.48 -1.42
C SER A 61 -22.65 3.01 -0.87
N ASN A 62 -23.35 2.22 -0.05
CA ASN A 62 -24.60 2.67 0.55
C ASN A 62 -24.38 3.86 1.48
N PHE A 63 -23.34 3.80 2.31
CA PHE A 63 -23.02 4.88 3.21
C PHE A 63 -22.65 6.17 2.46
N THR A 64 -21.81 6.07 1.42
CA THR A 64 -21.43 7.25 0.63
C THR A 64 -22.60 7.87 -0.11
N ASN A 65 -23.52 7.07 -0.64
CA ASN A 65 -24.72 7.58 -1.29
C ASN A 65 -25.61 8.36 -0.32
N LEU A 66 -25.90 7.79 0.87
CA LEU A 66 -26.65 8.50 1.90
C LEU A 66 -25.95 9.78 2.36
N LEU A 67 -24.63 9.74 2.53
CA LEU A 67 -23.87 10.93 2.91
C LEU A 67 -23.97 12.01 1.85
N LEU A 68 -23.91 11.66 0.56
CA LEU A 68 -24.07 12.61 -0.55
C LEU A 68 -25.48 13.18 -0.63
N GLU A 69 -26.50 12.36 -0.41
CA GLU A 69 -27.89 12.81 -0.32
C GLU A 69 -28.09 13.83 0.80
N GLU A 70 -27.62 13.52 2.01
CA GLU A 70 -27.70 14.43 3.15
C GLU A 70 -26.92 15.74 2.94
N LEU A 71 -25.74 15.66 2.30
CA LEU A 71 -24.94 16.85 1.98
C LEU A 71 -25.61 17.72 0.91
N SER A 72 -26.30 17.13 -0.07
CA SER A 72 -27.01 17.87 -1.12
C SER A 72 -28.23 18.62 -0.58
N VAL A 73 -28.96 18.03 0.37
CA VAL A 73 -30.13 18.65 1.04
C VAL A 73 -29.66 19.84 1.92
N ASN A 74 -28.47 19.76 2.49
CA ASN A 74 -27.93 20.74 3.41
C ASN A 74 -27.02 21.80 2.75
N GLU A 75 -27.12 22.04 1.44
CA GLU A 75 -26.29 23.05 0.73
C GLU A 75 -26.32 24.45 1.34
N LYS A 76 -27.43 24.82 1.98
CA LYS A 76 -27.56 26.10 2.71
C LYS A 76 -26.67 26.23 3.92
N ASN A 77 -26.08 25.12 4.41
CA ASN A 77 -25.21 25.04 5.58
C ASN A 77 -23.74 24.73 5.21
N LYS A 78 -23.27 25.13 4.04
CA LYS A 78 -21.83 25.03 3.72
C LYS A 78 -21.03 25.80 4.75
N LYS A 79 -20.71 25.14 5.86
CA LYS A 79 -19.72 25.65 6.80
C LYS A 79 -18.38 25.70 6.08
N SER A 80 -17.68 26.80 6.19
CA SER A 80 -16.28 26.88 5.76
C SER A 80 -15.49 25.74 6.42
N LEU A 81 -14.49 25.23 5.71
CA LEU A 81 -13.55 24.27 6.29
C LEU A 81 -12.99 24.81 7.59
N THR A 82 -12.86 23.95 8.59
CA THR A 82 -12.22 24.33 9.86
C THR A 82 -10.74 24.66 9.62
N THR A 83 -10.16 25.51 10.47
CA THR A 83 -8.71 25.82 10.41
C THR A 83 -7.88 24.52 10.40
N MET A 84 -8.23 23.56 11.24
CA MET A 84 -7.57 22.24 11.26
C MET A 84 -7.62 21.53 9.91
N ALA A 85 -8.74 21.56 9.20
CA ALA A 85 -8.86 20.92 7.89
C ALA A 85 -7.99 21.64 6.85
N LEU A 86 -7.93 22.95 6.88
CA LEU A 86 -7.06 23.75 6.01
C LEU A 86 -5.58 23.47 6.27
N ASP A 87 -5.18 23.42 7.55
CA ASP A 87 -3.80 23.08 7.94
C ASP A 87 -3.39 21.70 7.46
N LEU A 88 -4.27 20.69 7.58
CA LEU A 88 -4.00 19.33 7.11
C LEU A 88 -3.89 19.26 5.57
N ILE A 89 -4.70 20.03 4.85
CA ILE A 89 -4.60 20.13 3.38
C ILE A 89 -3.26 20.75 3.00
N GLU A 90 -2.88 21.86 3.64
CA GLU A 90 -1.61 22.54 3.37
C GLU A 90 -0.41 21.62 3.66
N GLU A 91 -0.38 20.95 4.80
CA GLU A 91 0.66 19.96 5.13
C GLU A 91 0.71 18.84 4.07
N GLY A 92 -0.45 18.35 3.61
CA GLY A 92 -0.55 17.34 2.56
C GLY A 92 0.09 17.81 1.24
N GLU A 93 -0.17 19.03 0.82
CA GLU A 93 0.44 19.59 -0.38
C GLU A 93 1.95 19.82 -0.24
N GLN A 94 2.42 20.26 0.93
CA GLN A 94 3.85 20.38 1.22
C GLN A 94 4.56 19.02 1.15
N ILE A 95 3.94 17.94 1.68
CA ILE A 95 4.48 16.58 1.60
C ILE A 95 4.57 16.11 0.14
N LYS A 96 3.51 16.31 -0.66
CA LYS A 96 3.52 15.99 -2.09
C LYS A 96 4.66 16.70 -2.83
N LYS A 97 4.88 17.98 -2.55
CA LYS A 97 5.97 18.75 -3.13
C LYS A 97 7.33 18.17 -2.78
N ILE A 98 7.57 17.84 -1.50
CA ILE A 98 8.82 17.22 -1.03
C ILE A 98 9.06 15.87 -1.73
N ILE A 99 8.02 15.04 -1.84
CA ILE A 99 8.11 13.74 -2.53
C ILE A 99 8.50 13.96 -4.00
N LYS A 100 7.84 14.89 -4.68
CA LYS A 100 8.12 15.20 -6.09
C LYS A 100 9.54 15.70 -6.29
N GLU A 101 10.01 16.64 -5.46
CA GLU A 101 11.37 17.15 -5.49
C GLU A 101 12.39 16.03 -5.27
N LYS A 102 12.15 15.15 -4.29
CA LYS A 102 13.02 14.02 -4.00
C LYS A 102 13.12 13.05 -5.19
N ILE A 103 12.01 12.73 -5.81
CA ILE A 103 11.95 11.84 -6.98
C ILE A 103 12.72 12.45 -8.17
N THR A 104 12.61 13.77 -8.38
CA THR A 104 13.28 14.45 -9.51
C THR A 104 14.76 14.70 -9.30
N GLN A 105 15.22 14.80 -8.07
CA GLN A 105 16.63 15.04 -7.73
C GLN A 105 17.49 13.76 -7.71
N ASP A 106 16.86 12.60 -7.59
CA ASP A 106 17.57 11.33 -7.53
C ASP A 106 17.97 10.87 -8.94
N ASN A 107 19.28 10.72 -9.18
CA ASN A 107 19.82 10.23 -10.45
C ASN A 107 19.76 8.70 -10.58
N GLN A 108 19.31 8.01 -9.55
CA GLN A 108 19.18 6.55 -9.53
C GLN A 108 17.71 6.14 -9.37
N ILE A 109 17.35 5.03 -9.98
CA ILE A 109 16.04 4.44 -9.80
C ILE A 109 15.94 3.91 -8.37
N THR A 110 14.94 4.39 -7.64
CA THR A 110 14.67 4.00 -6.26
C THR A 110 13.30 3.35 -6.13
N GLU A 111 13.08 2.60 -5.04
CA GLU A 111 11.81 1.92 -4.77
C GLU A 111 10.64 2.91 -4.71
N TYR A 112 10.82 4.07 -4.07
CA TYR A 112 9.78 5.10 -4.00
C TYR A 112 9.51 5.79 -5.34
N MET A 113 10.53 5.95 -6.18
CA MET A 113 10.36 6.43 -7.55
C MET A 113 9.53 5.44 -8.37
N LEU A 114 9.82 4.14 -8.29
CA LEU A 114 9.02 3.11 -8.96
C LEU A 114 7.57 3.13 -8.47
N ALA A 115 7.34 3.23 -7.16
CA ALA A 115 6.00 3.31 -6.59
C ALA A 115 5.20 4.54 -7.07
N ASN A 116 5.87 5.64 -7.40
CA ASN A 116 5.25 6.83 -7.97
C ASN A 116 4.99 6.73 -9.48
N LEU A 117 5.92 6.14 -10.22
CA LEU A 117 5.88 6.11 -11.69
C LEU A 117 5.05 4.95 -12.25
N VAL A 118 5.15 3.76 -11.66
CA VAL A 118 4.45 2.56 -12.16
C VAL A 118 2.94 2.77 -12.31
N PRO A 119 2.22 3.42 -11.38
CA PRO A 119 0.80 3.70 -11.55
C PRO A 119 0.45 4.52 -12.79
N LYS A 120 1.38 5.35 -13.24
CA LYS A 120 1.21 6.25 -14.40
C LYS A 120 1.58 5.59 -15.72
N LEU A 121 2.50 4.63 -15.68
CA LEU A 121 3.03 3.95 -16.86
C LEU A 121 2.22 2.69 -17.23
N TRP A 122 1.71 1.97 -16.23
CA TRP A 122 0.87 0.79 -16.45
C TRP A 122 -0.56 1.23 -16.78
N PRO A 123 -1.20 0.69 -17.84
CA PRO A 123 -2.55 1.10 -18.24
C PRO A 123 -3.54 1.07 -17.07
N ALA A 124 -4.39 2.10 -16.98
CA ALA A 124 -5.22 2.33 -15.81
C ALA A 124 -6.23 1.22 -15.52
N GLU A 125 -6.75 0.59 -16.58
CA GLU A 125 -7.70 -0.51 -16.53
C GLU A 125 -7.08 -1.85 -16.13
N ASN A 126 -5.76 -1.98 -16.31
CA ASN A 126 -5.07 -3.24 -16.07
C ASN A 126 -4.75 -3.43 -14.59
N PRO A 127 -4.98 -4.64 -14.07
CA PRO A 127 -4.72 -4.98 -12.68
C PRO A 127 -3.23 -4.96 -12.32
N ILE A 128 -2.97 -4.74 -11.04
CA ILE A 128 -1.64 -4.84 -10.45
C ILE A 128 -1.70 -5.74 -9.22
N MET A 129 -0.68 -6.58 -9.06
CA MET A 129 -0.40 -7.29 -7.82
C MET A 129 0.87 -6.75 -7.19
N LEU A 130 0.79 -6.38 -5.91
CA LEU A 130 1.90 -5.88 -5.13
C LEU A 130 2.29 -6.93 -4.10
N SER A 131 3.53 -7.39 -4.13
CA SER A 131 4.01 -8.35 -3.13
C SER A 131 4.04 -7.73 -1.73
N ALA A 132 4.11 -8.58 -0.73
CA ALA A 132 4.37 -8.17 0.64
C ALA A 132 5.71 -7.42 0.75
N SER A 133 6.05 -6.92 1.94
CA SER A 133 7.27 -6.16 2.23
C SER A 133 7.23 -4.71 1.71
N SER A 134 8.29 -4.22 1.05
CA SER A 134 8.39 -2.82 0.57
C SER A 134 7.37 -2.47 -0.51
N PRO A 135 7.11 -3.29 -1.54
CA PRO A 135 6.29 -2.87 -2.68
C PRO A 135 4.92 -2.32 -2.28
N ILE A 136 4.16 -3.02 -1.46
CA ILE A 136 2.84 -2.53 -1.02
C ILE A 136 2.93 -1.28 -0.13
N ARG A 137 3.97 -1.17 0.70
CA ARG A 137 4.15 -0.03 1.60
C ARG A 137 4.56 1.23 0.84
N ASP A 138 5.48 1.07 -0.10
CA ASP A 138 5.93 2.17 -0.95
C ASP A 138 4.81 2.64 -1.88
N TRP A 139 4.02 1.71 -2.42
CA TRP A 139 2.81 2.04 -3.17
C TRP A 139 1.84 2.91 -2.35
N LEU A 140 1.51 2.50 -1.13
CA LEU A 140 0.60 3.26 -0.27
C LEU A 140 1.13 4.64 0.13
N THR A 141 2.46 4.80 0.15
CA THR A 141 3.10 6.04 0.60
C THR A 141 3.38 7.01 -0.55
N PHE A 142 3.81 6.51 -1.70
CA PHE A 142 4.38 7.32 -2.78
C PHE A 142 3.57 7.31 -4.08
N SER A 143 2.61 6.40 -4.26
CA SER A 143 1.74 6.49 -5.43
C SER A 143 0.87 7.74 -5.31
N GLU A 144 0.75 8.46 -6.41
CA GLU A 144 -0.21 9.57 -6.46
C GLU A 144 -1.62 8.99 -6.42
N ASN A 145 -2.42 9.51 -5.48
CA ASN A 145 -3.85 9.21 -5.39
C ASN A 145 -4.57 9.89 -6.58
N GLY A 146 -4.42 9.29 -7.74
CA GLY A 146 -5.17 9.70 -8.93
C GLY A 146 -6.55 9.08 -8.93
N THR A 147 -7.38 9.54 -9.83
CA THR A 147 -8.73 9.04 -10.13
C THR A 147 -8.72 7.61 -10.73
N LEU A 148 -7.61 6.90 -10.67
CA LEU A 148 -7.45 5.60 -11.31
C LEU A 148 -8.11 4.51 -10.46
N THR A 149 -9.24 4.03 -10.93
CA THR A 149 -9.89 2.84 -10.42
C THR A 149 -9.24 1.61 -11.04
N ARG A 150 -8.24 1.03 -10.38
CA ARG A 150 -7.65 -0.22 -10.83
C ARG A 150 -7.76 -1.31 -9.77
N ASN A 151 -7.87 -2.55 -10.21
CA ASN A 151 -7.82 -3.68 -9.31
C ASN A 151 -6.39 -3.87 -8.78
N CYS A 152 -6.21 -3.66 -7.48
CA CYS A 152 -4.94 -3.90 -6.80
C CYS A 152 -5.06 -5.12 -5.89
N PHE A 153 -4.19 -6.10 -6.10
CA PHE A 153 -4.11 -7.31 -5.28
C PHE A 153 -2.87 -7.25 -4.41
N SER A 154 -2.96 -7.72 -3.18
CA SER A 154 -1.82 -7.82 -2.28
C SER A 154 -2.11 -8.75 -1.12
N PHE A 155 -1.05 -9.28 -0.51
CA PHE A 155 -1.14 -10.02 0.75
C PHE A 155 -1.37 -9.05 1.90
N ARG A 156 -2.53 -9.16 2.54
CA ARG A 156 -2.89 -8.37 3.72
C ARG A 156 -3.48 -9.29 4.78
N GLY A 157 -3.13 -9.05 6.06
CA GLY A 157 -3.45 -9.96 7.16
C GLY A 157 -2.25 -10.85 7.44
N ALA A 158 -2.31 -12.13 7.14
CA ALA A 158 -1.14 -13.01 7.15
C ALA A 158 -0.26 -12.66 5.96
N SER A 159 0.78 -11.85 6.19
CA SER A 159 1.69 -11.37 5.14
C SER A 159 2.93 -12.24 5.11
N GLY A 160 3.19 -12.90 3.99
CA GLY A 160 4.39 -13.68 3.71
C GLY A 160 4.97 -13.33 2.34
N ILE A 161 6.09 -13.94 2.01
CA ILE A 161 6.71 -13.86 0.67
C ILE A 161 6.49 -15.15 -0.12
N ASP A 162 5.98 -16.18 0.54
CA ASP A 162 5.58 -17.45 -0.02
C ASP A 162 4.35 -17.29 -0.94
N GLY A 163 4.29 -18.05 -2.02
CA GLY A 163 3.18 -18.06 -2.96
C GLY A 163 3.00 -16.77 -3.78
N THR A 164 3.97 -15.86 -3.80
CA THR A 164 3.86 -14.57 -4.50
C THR A 164 3.70 -14.74 -6.00
N LEU A 165 4.58 -15.52 -6.64
CA LEU A 165 4.55 -15.78 -8.07
C LEU A 165 3.36 -16.67 -8.44
N SER A 166 3.14 -17.74 -7.68
CA SER A 166 2.03 -18.68 -7.89
C SER A 166 0.67 -17.98 -7.83
N LEU A 167 0.49 -17.06 -6.89
CA LEU A 167 -0.74 -16.27 -6.80
C LEU A 167 -0.88 -15.31 -7.99
N ALA A 168 0.20 -14.64 -8.39
CA ALA A 168 0.18 -13.75 -9.56
C ALA A 168 -0.19 -14.52 -10.84
N LEU A 169 0.37 -15.70 -11.05
CA LEU A 169 0.01 -16.59 -12.16
C LEU A 169 -1.47 -16.98 -12.10
N GLY A 170 -1.98 -17.34 -10.93
CA GLY A 170 -3.41 -17.64 -10.75
C GLY A 170 -4.33 -16.45 -11.05
N ILE A 171 -3.97 -15.25 -10.62
CA ILE A 171 -4.74 -14.03 -10.90
C ILE A 171 -4.68 -13.70 -12.39
N SER A 172 -3.51 -13.81 -13.04
CA SER A 172 -3.34 -13.47 -14.45
C SER A 172 -4.18 -14.33 -15.40
N ARG A 173 -4.63 -15.50 -14.98
CA ARG A 173 -5.57 -16.34 -15.74
C ARG A 173 -6.96 -15.72 -15.87
N ILE A 174 -7.35 -14.88 -14.92
CA ILE A 174 -8.71 -14.31 -14.84
C ILE A 174 -8.66 -12.82 -15.13
N LYS A 175 -7.58 -12.17 -14.72
CA LYS A 175 -7.35 -10.73 -14.80
C LYS A 175 -6.04 -10.46 -15.53
N ASN A 176 -6.10 -10.32 -16.85
CA ASN A 176 -4.92 -10.08 -17.68
C ASN A 176 -5.12 -8.86 -18.61
N PRO A 177 -4.04 -8.20 -19.02
CA PRO A 177 -2.67 -8.43 -18.55
C PRO A 177 -2.48 -7.99 -17.09
N LEU A 178 -1.73 -8.76 -16.31
CA LEU A 178 -1.42 -8.46 -14.90
C LEU A 178 0.03 -7.98 -14.77
N LEU A 179 0.25 -6.93 -13.96
CA LEU A 179 1.59 -6.55 -13.50
C LEU A 179 1.82 -7.05 -12.09
N LEU A 180 2.84 -7.88 -11.89
CA LEU A 180 3.37 -8.21 -10.57
C LEU A 180 4.53 -7.28 -10.24
N VAL A 181 4.44 -6.53 -9.14
CA VAL A 181 5.56 -5.78 -8.57
C VAL A 181 6.06 -6.53 -7.34
N THR A 182 7.28 -7.02 -7.39
CA THR A 182 7.82 -7.91 -6.34
C THR A 182 9.28 -7.62 -6.03
N GLY A 183 9.68 -7.88 -4.79
CA GLY A 183 11.09 -7.89 -4.40
C GLY A 183 11.78 -9.20 -4.80
N ASP A 184 13.11 -9.15 -4.84
CA ASP A 184 13.99 -10.26 -5.20
C ASP A 184 13.79 -11.50 -4.31
N LEU A 185 13.78 -11.35 -2.98
CA LEU A 185 13.57 -12.49 -2.08
C LEU A 185 12.18 -13.11 -2.22
N ALA A 186 11.15 -12.30 -2.39
CA ALA A 186 9.78 -12.81 -2.56
C ALA A 186 9.64 -13.59 -3.87
N PHE A 187 10.30 -13.13 -4.93
CA PHE A 187 10.30 -13.80 -6.22
C PHE A 187 10.99 -15.16 -6.14
N ILE A 188 12.22 -15.20 -5.57
CA ILE A 188 12.99 -16.46 -5.45
C ILE A 188 12.29 -17.45 -4.53
N HIS A 189 11.70 -16.97 -3.46
CA HIS A 189 11.04 -17.84 -2.48
C HIS A 189 9.93 -18.70 -3.12
N ASP A 190 9.30 -18.21 -4.16
CA ASP A 190 8.21 -18.88 -4.87
C ASP A 190 8.53 -19.15 -6.35
N ILE A 191 9.80 -19.27 -6.71
CA ILE A 191 10.23 -19.47 -8.10
C ILE A 191 9.65 -20.74 -8.72
N ASN A 192 9.34 -21.74 -7.90
CA ASN A 192 8.68 -22.97 -8.33
C ASN A 192 7.28 -22.73 -8.91
N GLY A 193 6.71 -21.55 -8.73
CA GLY A 193 5.49 -21.14 -9.42
C GLY A 193 5.58 -21.27 -10.95
N TRP A 194 6.80 -21.15 -11.53
CA TRP A 194 7.03 -21.37 -12.96
C TRP A 194 6.78 -22.79 -13.44
N LEU A 195 6.71 -23.78 -12.55
CA LEU A 195 6.37 -25.16 -12.90
C LEU A 195 4.89 -25.35 -13.27
N ILE A 196 4.09 -24.30 -13.16
CA ILE A 196 2.71 -24.31 -13.66
C ILE A 196 2.77 -24.44 -15.18
N GLU A 197 2.10 -25.47 -15.68
CA GLU A 197 2.11 -25.87 -17.09
C GLU A 197 1.75 -24.71 -18.04
N ASN A 198 2.58 -24.49 -19.06
CA ASN A 198 2.48 -23.40 -20.05
C ASN A 198 1.24 -23.50 -20.99
N SER A 199 0.33 -24.45 -20.77
CA SER A 199 -0.88 -24.65 -21.58
C SER A 199 -1.94 -23.56 -21.43
N ILE A 200 -1.67 -22.54 -20.62
CA ILE A 200 -2.64 -21.55 -20.23
C ILE A 200 -2.17 -20.18 -20.72
N ASP A 201 -3.04 -19.50 -21.45
CA ASP A 201 -2.81 -18.13 -21.91
C ASP A 201 -2.74 -17.17 -20.70
N MET A 202 -1.52 -16.96 -20.22
CA MET A 202 -1.22 -16.07 -19.07
C MET A 202 -0.41 -14.88 -19.57
N ASN A 203 -0.98 -13.68 -19.42
CA ASN A 203 -0.27 -12.45 -19.72
C ASN A 203 0.14 -11.79 -18.41
N LEU A 204 1.32 -12.18 -17.91
CA LEU A 204 1.93 -11.69 -16.67
C LEU A 204 3.21 -10.93 -17.00
N THR A 205 3.24 -9.66 -16.62
CA THR A 205 4.45 -8.84 -16.60
C THR A 205 4.98 -8.79 -15.17
N ILE A 206 6.29 -8.99 -14.99
CA ILE A 206 6.93 -8.96 -13.66
C ILE A 206 7.91 -7.80 -13.59
N LEU A 207 7.66 -6.86 -12.68
CA LEU A 207 8.61 -5.84 -12.27
C LEU A 207 9.34 -6.33 -11.02
N LEU A 208 10.54 -6.88 -11.23
CA LEU A 208 11.39 -7.34 -10.14
C LEU A 208 12.23 -6.18 -9.59
N ILE A 209 12.06 -5.88 -8.32
CA ILE A 209 12.85 -4.90 -7.59
C ILE A 209 13.98 -5.64 -6.87
N ASN A 210 15.18 -5.58 -7.45
CA ASN A 210 16.37 -6.15 -6.85
C ASN A 210 17.08 -5.09 -6.00
N ASN A 211 16.87 -5.13 -4.70
CA ASN A 211 17.59 -4.31 -3.72
C ASN A 211 18.58 -5.13 -2.90
N ASN A 212 18.95 -6.30 -3.40
CA ASN A 212 19.90 -7.24 -2.82
C ASN A 212 19.48 -7.79 -1.46
N GLY A 213 18.22 -8.23 -1.39
CA GLY A 213 17.70 -8.98 -0.24
C GLY A 213 16.60 -8.27 0.55
N GLY A 214 16.52 -8.57 1.84
CA GLY A 214 15.46 -8.09 2.74
C GLY A 214 15.61 -6.62 3.17
N ASN A 215 15.75 -5.69 2.24
CA ASN A 215 16.08 -4.28 2.51
C ASN A 215 15.04 -3.53 3.37
N ILE A 216 13.82 -4.06 3.49
CA ILE A 216 12.83 -3.55 4.44
C ILE A 216 13.36 -3.55 5.87
N PHE A 217 14.22 -4.50 6.23
CA PHE A 217 14.77 -4.61 7.57
C PHE A 217 15.78 -3.51 7.90
N ASN A 218 16.41 -2.90 6.89
CA ASN A 218 17.19 -1.68 7.08
C ASN A 218 16.32 -0.52 7.62
N ARG A 219 15.07 -0.45 7.20
CA ARG A 219 14.12 0.58 7.68
C ARG A 219 13.68 0.34 9.12
N ILE A 220 13.75 -0.91 9.59
CA ILE A 220 13.21 -1.33 10.90
C ILE A 220 14.33 -1.44 11.95
N TYR A 221 15.47 -2.02 11.61
CA TYR A 221 16.46 -2.46 12.57
C TYR A 221 17.83 -1.77 12.46
N LYS A 222 18.03 -0.86 11.49
CA LYS A 222 19.33 -0.21 11.25
C LYS A 222 19.95 0.42 12.52
N GLU A 223 19.10 0.94 13.40
CA GLU A 223 19.55 1.59 14.64
C GLU A 223 19.74 0.61 15.82
N ASN A 224 19.24 -0.62 15.70
CA ASN A 224 19.15 -1.56 16.81
C ASN A 224 20.06 -2.78 16.68
N LEU A 225 20.64 -3.03 15.51
CA LEU A 225 21.49 -4.18 15.22
C LEU A 225 22.83 -3.75 14.64
N LYS A 226 23.86 -4.57 14.87
CA LYS A 226 25.14 -4.41 14.19
C LYS A 226 24.96 -4.71 12.70
N GLU A 227 25.72 -4.04 11.85
CA GLU A 227 25.62 -4.16 10.40
C GLU A 227 25.78 -5.60 9.91
N ASP A 228 26.75 -6.33 10.46
CA ASP A 228 27.01 -7.74 10.13
C ASP A 228 25.87 -8.66 10.53
N GLU A 229 25.25 -8.43 11.69
CA GLU A 229 24.09 -9.18 12.16
C GLU A 229 22.88 -8.90 11.28
N LEU A 230 22.64 -7.64 10.97
CA LEU A 230 21.55 -7.22 10.07
C LEU A 230 21.71 -7.87 8.69
N LYS A 231 22.93 -7.81 8.12
CA LYS A 231 23.23 -8.40 6.81
C LYS A 231 23.03 -9.92 6.81
N LYS A 232 23.56 -10.62 7.81
CA LYS A 232 23.54 -12.08 7.88
C LYS A 232 22.15 -12.65 8.17
N LEU A 233 21.40 -12.02 9.09
CA LEU A 233 20.16 -12.59 9.63
C LEU A 233 18.89 -12.08 8.92
N PHE A 234 18.94 -10.87 8.35
CA PHE A 234 17.74 -10.21 7.83
C PHE A 234 17.85 -9.82 6.36
N LEU A 235 18.97 -9.22 5.93
CA LEU A 235 19.09 -8.81 4.52
C LEU A 235 19.26 -10.01 3.60
N MET A 236 20.07 -10.99 4.01
CA MET A 236 20.26 -12.25 3.27
C MET A 236 20.53 -12.03 1.77
N PRO A 237 21.53 -11.20 1.41
CA PRO A 237 21.81 -10.87 0.02
C PRO A 237 22.10 -12.13 -0.81
N LYS A 238 21.64 -12.14 -2.07
CA LYS A 238 21.81 -13.26 -3.00
C LYS A 238 22.50 -12.79 -4.27
N ASP A 239 23.56 -13.48 -4.63
CA ASP A 239 24.25 -13.27 -5.90
C ASP A 239 23.55 -14.11 -6.99
N ILE A 240 22.62 -13.48 -7.69
CA ILE A 240 21.80 -14.13 -8.71
C ILE A 240 21.96 -13.40 -10.04
N ASN A 241 22.23 -14.16 -11.09
CA ASN A 241 22.20 -13.66 -12.44
C ASN A 241 20.75 -13.61 -12.94
N TRP A 242 20.08 -12.49 -12.68
CA TRP A 242 18.67 -12.28 -13.02
C TRP A 242 18.35 -12.42 -14.52
N PRO A 243 19.17 -11.90 -15.45
CA PRO A 243 18.95 -12.13 -16.88
C PRO A 243 18.93 -13.62 -17.25
N ARG A 244 19.91 -14.38 -16.77
CA ARG A 244 19.94 -15.82 -17.01
C ARG A 244 18.74 -16.57 -16.44
N LEU A 245 18.29 -16.14 -15.25
CA LEU A 245 17.11 -16.72 -14.63
C LEU A 245 15.84 -16.45 -15.43
N ALA A 246 15.77 -15.32 -16.12
CA ALA A 246 14.65 -14.95 -16.95
C ALA A 246 14.66 -15.62 -18.35
N GLU A 247 15.81 -16.08 -18.82
CA GLU A 247 15.99 -16.75 -20.10
C GLU A 247 15.73 -18.27 -20.04
N GLY A 248 15.83 -18.88 -18.87
CA GLY A 248 15.76 -20.32 -18.64
C GLY A 248 14.52 -20.80 -17.99
#